data_b01b6661485ade12a36fdccfa25bd4be
#
_entry.id   b01b6661485ade12a36fdccfa25bd4be
#
_cell.length_a   1.000
_cell.length_b   1.000
_cell.length_c   1.000
_cell.angle_alpha   90.00
_cell.angle_beta   90.00
_cell.angle_gamma   90.00
#
_symmetry.space_group_name_H-M   'P 1'
#
loop_
_entity.id
_entity.type
_entity.pdbx_description
1 polymer ?
#
loop_
_entity_poly.entity_id
_entity_poly.type
_entity_poly.pdbx_seq_one_letter_code
_entity_poly.pdbx_strand_id
1 'polypeptide(L)'
;MYGNPQRRSAPEVQDLRREGGRWLKDMREAAGLSQRQLAAKVGADYYTFISQLETGRGRIPPDRYRDWAAALAVPEKTFVRELMRFYDPITYEILFSAE
;
A
#
# COMPACT_ATOMS: atom_id res chain seq x y z
N MET A 1 -2.89 -28.27 -14.91
CA MET A 1 -2.71 -27.48 -14.63
C MET A 1 -2.16 -26.88 -14.40
N TYR A 2 -2.29 -26.80 -14.45
CA TYR A 2 -1.57 -25.93 -14.21
C TYR A 2 -1.59 -25.49 -13.06
N GLY A 3 -0.93 -26.12 -12.46
CA GLY A 3 -0.89 -25.50 -11.27
C GLY A 3 -1.35 -24.12 -11.53
N ASN A 4 -1.52 -23.38 -10.64
CA ASN A 4 -1.93 -22.03 -10.87
C ASN A 4 -0.68 -21.18 -11.10
N PRO A 5 -0.25 -21.02 -12.31
CA PRO A 5 1.03 -20.36 -12.58
C PRO A 5 0.98 -18.87 -12.23
N GLN A 6 -0.19 -18.29 -12.19
CA GLN A 6 -0.27 -16.91 -11.81
C GLN A 6 -0.14 -16.72 -10.34
N ARG A 7 -0.35 -17.78 -9.60
CA ARG A 7 -0.26 -17.66 -8.17
C ARG A 7 1.20 -17.54 -7.77
N ARG A 8 1.52 -16.41 -7.20
CA ARG A 8 2.83 -16.24 -6.64
C ARG A 8 2.96 -17.10 -5.40
N SER A 9 4.15 -17.50 -5.08
CA SER A 9 4.38 -18.18 -3.83
C SER A 9 3.98 -17.23 -2.68
N ALA A 10 3.50 -17.81 -1.61
CA ALA A 10 3.13 -17.01 -0.45
C ALA A 10 4.28 -16.14 0.05
N PRO A 11 5.54 -16.64 0.11
CA PRO A 11 6.66 -15.77 0.50
C PRO A 11 6.85 -14.56 -0.40
N GLU A 12 6.69 -14.70 -1.71
CA GLU A 12 6.83 -13.57 -2.61
C GLU A 12 5.76 -12.51 -2.37
N VAL A 13 4.53 -12.96 -2.18
CA VAL A 13 3.43 -12.04 -1.91
C VAL A 13 3.66 -11.33 -0.58
N GLN A 14 4.08 -12.07 0.43
CA GLN A 14 4.34 -11.49 1.74
C GLN A 14 5.49 -10.49 1.69
N ASP A 15 6.53 -10.78 0.91
CA ASP A 15 7.65 -9.86 0.79
C ASP A 15 7.22 -8.55 0.16
N LEU A 16 6.42 -8.59 -0.90
CA LEU A 16 5.91 -7.38 -1.53
C LEU A 16 5.03 -6.58 -0.57
N ARG A 17 4.21 -7.27 0.21
CA ARG A 17 3.36 -6.61 1.18
C ARG A 17 4.18 -5.92 2.26
N ARG A 18 5.25 -6.57 2.72
CA ARG A 18 6.12 -5.96 3.71
C ARG A 18 6.86 -4.76 3.14
N GLU A 19 7.33 -4.87 1.90
CA GLU A 19 7.99 -3.74 1.24
C GLU A 19 7.04 -2.57 1.08
N GLY A 20 5.81 -2.86 0.66
CA GLY A 20 4.79 -1.83 0.55
C GLY A 20 4.48 -1.19 1.90
N GLY A 21 4.47 -2.02 2.94
CA GLY A 21 4.26 -1.52 4.29
C GLY A 21 5.36 -0.58 4.74
N ARG A 22 6.62 -0.92 4.44
CA ARG A 22 7.74 -0.03 4.77
C ARG A 22 7.64 1.27 3.99
N TRP A 23 7.26 1.19 2.72
CA TRP A 23 7.06 2.38 1.92
C TRP A 23 5.99 3.28 2.53
N LEU A 24 4.87 2.71 2.96
CA LEU A 24 3.82 3.48 3.63
C LEU A 24 4.33 4.12 4.91
N LYS A 25 5.09 3.39 5.70
CA LYS A 25 5.65 3.94 6.92
C LYS A 25 6.60 5.09 6.62
N ASP A 26 7.45 4.94 5.63
CA ASP A 26 8.38 5.99 5.26
C ASP A 26 7.64 7.25 4.81
N MET A 27 6.58 7.09 4.05
CA MET A 27 5.77 8.21 3.62
C MET A 27 5.07 8.89 4.79
N ARG A 28 4.57 8.10 5.73
CA ARG A 28 3.95 8.64 6.93
C ARG A 28 4.94 9.46 7.74
N GLU A 29 6.13 8.91 7.92
CA GLU A 29 7.17 9.60 8.70
C GLU A 29 7.63 10.86 7.98
N ALA A 30 7.76 10.80 6.66
CA ALA A 30 8.12 11.97 5.87
C ALA A 30 7.06 13.07 5.99
N ALA A 31 5.81 12.69 6.17
CA ALA A 31 4.73 13.66 6.38
C ALA A 31 4.64 14.16 7.81
N GLY A 32 5.50 13.64 8.70
CA GLY A 32 5.54 14.08 10.10
C GLY A 32 4.40 13.53 10.94
N LEU A 33 3.82 12.40 10.55
CA LEU A 33 2.64 11.87 11.23
C LEU A 33 2.98 10.62 12.04
N SER A 34 2.39 10.55 13.24
CA SER A 34 2.37 9.30 13.99
C SER A 34 1.31 8.37 13.40
N GLN A 35 1.35 7.09 13.81
CA GLN A 35 0.31 6.16 13.37
C GLN A 35 -1.07 6.62 13.81
N ARG A 36 -1.20 7.17 15.01
CA ARG A 36 -2.48 7.66 15.52
C ARG A 36 -2.97 8.86 14.71
N GLN A 37 -2.05 9.76 14.37
CA GLN A 37 -2.41 10.92 13.57
C GLN A 37 -2.87 10.53 12.17
N LEU A 38 -2.17 9.60 11.55
CA LEU A 38 -2.58 9.12 10.24
C LEU A 38 -3.93 8.42 10.31
N ALA A 39 -4.15 7.59 11.33
CA ALA A 39 -5.44 6.92 11.49
C ALA A 39 -6.58 7.93 11.55
N ALA A 40 -6.38 9.00 12.31
CA ALA A 40 -7.40 10.02 12.41
C ALA A 40 -7.68 10.68 11.05
N LYS A 41 -6.63 10.94 10.28
CA LYS A 41 -6.77 11.60 8.98
C LYS A 41 -7.48 10.74 7.95
N VAL A 42 -7.27 9.43 7.99
CA VAL A 42 -7.88 8.54 7.00
C VAL A 42 -9.17 7.92 7.51
N GLY A 43 -9.64 8.31 8.69
CA GLY A 43 -10.90 7.82 9.22
C GLY A 43 -10.86 6.38 9.70
N ALA A 44 -9.69 5.90 10.08
CA ALA A 44 -9.57 4.56 10.64
C ALA A 44 -9.97 4.59 12.11
N ASP A 45 -10.74 3.59 12.54
CA ASP A 45 -11.21 3.52 13.91
C ASP A 45 -10.08 3.30 14.90
N TYR A 46 -9.08 2.52 14.48
CA TYR A 46 -7.98 2.16 15.37
C TYR A 46 -6.65 2.34 14.67
N TYR A 47 -5.69 2.91 15.40
CA TYR A 47 -4.35 3.09 14.84
C TYR A 47 -3.65 1.76 14.55
N THR A 48 -4.10 0.68 15.17
CA THR A 48 -3.53 -0.64 14.92
C THR A 48 -3.72 -1.06 13.47
N PHE A 49 -4.74 -0.55 12.80
CA PHE A 49 -4.91 -0.80 11.38
C PHE A 49 -3.71 -0.26 10.58
N ILE A 50 -3.24 0.93 10.95
CA ILE A 50 -2.06 1.51 10.31
C ILE A 50 -0.84 0.60 10.53
N SER A 51 -0.65 0.15 11.76
CA SER A 51 0.45 -0.74 12.08
C SER A 51 0.40 -2.02 11.25
N GLN A 52 -0.80 -2.59 11.08
CA GLN A 52 -0.95 -3.79 10.28
C GLN A 52 -0.55 -3.55 8.83
N LEU A 53 -0.99 -2.43 8.25
CA LEU A 53 -0.63 -2.11 6.87
C LEU A 53 0.87 -1.94 6.72
N GLU A 54 1.50 -1.29 7.70
CA GLU A 54 2.93 -1.01 7.63
C GLU A 54 3.79 -2.25 7.83
N THR A 55 3.24 -3.30 8.40
CA THR A 55 3.94 -4.57 8.56
C THR A 55 3.56 -5.61 7.52
N GLY A 56 2.77 -5.20 6.54
CA GLY A 56 2.43 -6.08 5.43
C GLY A 56 1.20 -6.94 5.64
N ARG A 57 0.41 -6.63 6.65
CA ARG A 57 -0.83 -7.35 6.92
C ARG A 57 -2.00 -6.53 6.38
N GLY A 58 -2.82 -7.14 5.56
CA GLY A 58 -3.94 -6.45 4.97
C GLY A 58 -3.52 -5.48 3.88
N ARG A 59 -4.45 -4.66 3.47
CA ARG A 59 -4.19 -3.68 2.42
C ARG A 59 -5.17 -2.53 2.54
N ILE A 60 -4.80 -1.38 1.99
CA ILE A 60 -5.68 -0.22 1.95
C ILE A 60 -6.80 -0.51 0.96
N PRO A 61 -8.06 -0.38 1.36
CA PRO A 61 -9.15 -0.57 0.38
C PRO A 61 -9.18 0.58 -0.61
N PRO A 62 -9.57 0.30 -1.87
CA PRO A 62 -9.52 1.34 -2.91
C PRO A 62 -10.34 2.58 -2.62
N ASP A 63 -11.45 2.44 -1.91
CA ASP A 63 -12.27 3.60 -1.59
C ASP A 63 -11.62 4.53 -0.57
N ARG A 64 -10.47 4.16 -0.03
CA ARG A 64 -9.70 4.99 0.89
C ARG A 64 -8.45 5.59 0.25
N TYR A 65 -8.17 5.27 -1.00
CA TYR A 65 -6.93 5.74 -1.64
C TYR A 65 -6.82 7.26 -1.62
N ARG A 66 -7.92 7.97 -1.90
CA ARG A 66 -7.89 9.42 -1.92
C ARG A 66 -7.61 10.01 -0.55
N ASP A 67 -8.23 9.43 0.47
CA ASP A 67 -8.01 9.90 1.84
C ASP A 67 -6.56 9.72 2.25
N TRP A 68 -5.96 8.60 1.86
CA TRP A 68 -4.57 8.33 2.18
C TRP A 68 -3.63 9.27 1.43
N ALA A 69 -3.87 9.48 0.14
CA ALA A 69 -3.03 10.39 -0.63
C ALA A 69 -3.08 11.80 -0.03
N ALA A 70 -4.27 12.24 0.33
CA ALA A 70 -4.43 13.57 0.94
C ALA A 70 -3.72 13.65 2.28
N ALA A 71 -3.87 12.62 3.11
CA ALA A 71 -3.23 12.59 4.43
C ALA A 71 -1.72 12.64 4.33
N LEU A 72 -1.16 11.98 3.32
CA LEU A 72 0.28 11.92 3.11
C LEU A 72 0.79 13.08 2.26
N ALA A 73 -0.12 13.94 1.79
CA ALA A 73 0.20 15.11 0.98
C ALA A 73 0.92 14.74 -0.33
N VAL A 74 0.42 13.71 -0.99
CA VAL A 74 0.95 13.28 -2.29
C VAL A 74 -0.17 13.26 -3.31
N PRO A 75 0.16 13.46 -4.61
CA PRO A 75 -0.88 13.37 -5.65
C PRO A 75 -1.48 11.99 -5.72
N GLU A 76 -2.78 11.93 -5.95
CA GLU A 76 -3.51 10.66 -5.98
C GLU A 76 -2.92 9.67 -6.98
N LYS A 77 -2.66 10.14 -8.19
CA LYS A 77 -2.14 9.25 -9.22
C LYS A 77 -0.78 8.68 -8.84
N THR A 78 0.07 9.50 -8.28
CA THR A 78 1.40 9.06 -7.85
C THR A 78 1.28 8.04 -6.73
N PHE A 79 0.42 8.33 -5.76
CA PHE A 79 0.23 7.42 -4.63
C PHE A 79 -0.26 6.05 -5.10
N VAL A 80 -1.32 6.04 -5.91
CA VAL A 80 -1.92 4.78 -6.33
C VAL A 80 -0.99 4.01 -7.24
N ARG A 81 -0.31 4.71 -8.16
CA ARG A 81 0.64 4.04 -9.04
C ARG A 81 1.70 3.30 -8.24
N GLU A 82 2.29 3.98 -7.26
CA GLU A 82 3.34 3.35 -6.46
C GLU A 82 2.79 2.24 -5.58
N LEU A 83 1.59 2.44 -5.03
CA LEU A 83 0.96 1.43 -4.20
C LEU A 83 0.73 0.14 -4.98
N MET A 84 0.35 0.24 -6.24
CA MET A 84 0.08 -0.92 -7.06
C MET A 84 1.32 -1.76 -7.34
N ARG A 85 2.51 -1.17 -7.28
CA ARG A 85 3.73 -1.95 -7.41
C ARG A 85 3.78 -3.05 -6.36
N PHE A 86 3.23 -2.78 -5.20
CA PHE A 86 3.27 -3.72 -4.09
C PHE A 86 2.00 -4.54 -3.98
N TYR A 87 0.86 -3.91 -4.24
CA TYR A 87 -0.44 -4.57 -4.05
C TYR A 87 -0.88 -5.36 -5.26
N ASP A 88 -0.51 -4.90 -6.45
CA ASP A 88 -0.99 -5.51 -7.68
C ASP A 88 0.08 -5.36 -8.76
N PRO A 89 1.19 -6.08 -8.59
CA PRO A 89 2.36 -5.88 -9.47
C PRO A 89 2.09 -6.22 -10.93
N ILE A 90 1.21 -7.17 -11.20
CA ILE A 90 0.90 -7.52 -12.58
C ILE A 90 0.17 -6.37 -13.28
N THR A 91 -0.82 -5.81 -12.61
CA THR A 91 -1.52 -4.65 -13.16
C THR A 91 -0.57 -3.48 -13.33
N TYR A 92 0.29 -3.26 -12.34
CA TYR A 92 1.29 -2.19 -12.43
C TYR A 92 2.15 -2.38 -13.68
N GLU A 93 2.63 -3.60 -13.89
CA GLU A 93 3.50 -3.90 -15.01
C GLU A 93 2.79 -3.65 -16.33
N ILE A 94 1.55 -4.11 -16.43
CA ILE A 94 0.78 -3.94 -17.67
C ILE A 94 0.56 -2.46 -17.99
N LEU A 95 0.22 -1.68 -16.97
CA LEU A 95 -0.14 -0.28 -17.19
C LEU A 95 1.06 0.64 -17.34
N PHE A 96 2.16 0.34 -16.68
CA PHE A 96 3.24 1.31 -16.54
C PHE A 96 4.60 0.84 -17.01
N SER A 97 4.75 -0.40 -17.45
CA SER A 97 6.03 -0.82 -17.98
C SER A 97 6.25 -0.19 -19.36
N ALA A 98 7.50 0.08 -19.67
CA ALA A 98 7.83 0.56 -21.01
C ALA A 98 7.66 -0.57 -22.01
N GLU A 99 7.08 -0.26 -23.14
CA GLU A 99 6.87 -1.23 -24.19
C GLU A 99 7.99 -1.18 -25.18
#